data_2d89ab23a4dc72a15e711dd6924f9e94
#
_entry.id   2d89ab23a4dc72a15e711dd6924f9e94
#
_cell.length_a   1.000
_cell.length_b   1.000
_cell.length_c   1.000
_cell.angle_alpha   90.00
_cell.angle_beta   90.00
_cell.angle_gamma   90.00
#
_symmetry.space_group_name_H-M   'P 1'
#
loop_
_entity.id
_entity.type
_entity.pdbx_description
1 polymer ?
#
loop_
_entity_poly.entity_id
_entity_poly.type
_entity_poly.pdbx_seq_one_letter_code
_entity_poly.pdbx_strand_id
1 'polypeptide(L)'
;RSFDRVRFAPPSPGASPGGFELPLAAPAVVGLPFEPITVHLEIVDRSGKVQAPLVGHDTLEAELDWNRIQSDMSSTGDSNGELLLLRNWRPGDAYRPAGDRQERKLKALFHTARIPLWERRHWPILSAGRRIIWTRLFGPAHDLAAGAAANTVLRISERPLNLPGQF
;
A
#
# COMPACT_ATOMS: atom_id res chain seq x y z
N ARG A 1 -15.86 6.24 18.56
CA ARG A 1 -15.44 6.84 17.28
C ARG A 1 -14.17 7.63 17.56
N SER A 2 -13.02 7.05 17.30
CA SER A 2 -11.73 7.74 17.41
C SER A 2 -10.97 7.40 16.15
N PHE A 3 -10.98 8.31 15.19
CA PHE A 3 -10.38 8.11 13.88
C PHE A 3 -9.14 8.96 13.63
N ASP A 4 -8.47 9.44 14.68
CA ASP A 4 -7.31 10.30 14.55
C ASP A 4 -6.09 9.69 15.24
N ARG A 5 -5.46 8.71 14.58
CA ARG A 5 -4.10 8.33 14.94
C ARG A 5 -3.18 8.49 13.74
N VAL A 6 -2.67 9.70 13.58
CA VAL A 6 -1.45 9.91 12.80
C VAL A 6 -0.29 9.40 13.65
N ARG A 7 0.28 8.25 13.31
CA ARG A 7 1.51 7.77 13.94
C ARG A 7 2.67 8.19 13.08
N PHE A 8 3.42 9.16 13.55
CA PHE A 8 4.79 9.36 13.10
C PHE A 8 5.67 8.34 13.84
N ALA A 9 6.02 7.25 13.16
CA ALA A 9 7.01 6.33 13.70
C ALA A 9 8.39 6.80 13.23
N PRO A 10 9.38 6.92 14.12
CA PRO A 10 10.76 7.15 13.71
C PRO A 10 11.25 5.95 12.87
N PRO A 11 12.15 6.17 11.90
CA PRO A 11 12.71 5.07 11.11
C PRO A 11 13.37 4.04 12.03
N SER A 12 13.04 2.77 11.82
CA SER A 12 13.63 1.67 12.58
C SER A 12 15.15 1.61 12.34
N PRO A 13 15.97 1.37 13.38
CA PRO A 13 17.40 1.17 13.20
C PRO A 13 17.65 -0.09 12.38
N GLY A 14 18.20 0.06 11.18
CA GLY A 14 18.44 -1.02 10.21
C GLY A 14 18.05 -0.68 8.77
N ALA A 15 17.36 0.43 8.55
CA ALA A 15 17.09 0.91 7.21
C ALA A 15 18.38 1.40 6.55
N SER A 16 18.62 0.98 5.30
CA SER A 16 19.68 1.56 4.45
C SER A 16 19.55 3.08 4.41
N PRO A 17 20.62 3.85 4.25
CA PRO A 17 20.56 5.30 4.19
C PRO A 17 19.51 5.76 3.17
N GLY A 18 18.43 6.38 3.62
CA GLY A 18 17.30 6.80 2.79
C GLY A 18 16.18 5.79 2.63
N GLY A 19 16.19 4.65 3.34
CA GLY A 19 15.08 3.71 3.40
C GLY A 19 14.13 3.96 4.57
N PHE A 20 12.91 3.42 4.49
CA PHE A 20 11.94 3.43 5.59
C PHE A 20 11.19 2.11 5.68
N GLU A 21 10.75 1.78 6.88
CA GLU A 21 9.86 0.67 7.20
C GLU A 21 8.90 1.08 8.30
N LEU A 22 7.61 1.02 8.04
CA LEU A 22 6.57 1.44 8.96
C LEU A 22 5.56 0.29 9.13
N PRO A 23 5.60 -0.44 10.25
CA PRO A 23 4.59 -1.44 10.54
C PRO A 23 3.25 -0.75 10.86
N LEU A 24 2.18 -1.23 10.24
CA LEU A 24 0.85 -0.63 10.28
C LEU A 24 -0.22 -1.70 10.55
N ALA A 25 -1.18 -1.35 11.38
CA ALA A 25 -2.45 -2.07 11.46
C ALA A 25 -3.53 -1.25 10.73
N ALA A 26 -4.25 -1.86 9.80
CA ALA A 26 -5.36 -1.19 9.15
C ALA A 26 -6.59 -1.13 10.09
N PRO A 27 -7.36 -0.02 10.12
CA PRO A 27 -7.17 1.22 9.35
C PRO A 27 -6.04 2.09 9.89
N ALA A 28 -5.37 2.85 9.00
CA ALA A 28 -4.27 3.73 9.37
C ALA A 28 -4.12 4.91 8.41
N VAL A 29 -3.55 5.99 8.93
CA VAL A 29 -3.07 7.13 8.12
C VAL A 29 -1.62 7.37 8.51
N VAL A 30 -0.74 7.40 7.53
CA VAL A 30 0.70 7.54 7.77
C VAL A 30 1.34 8.49 6.76
N GLY A 31 2.17 9.42 7.26
CA GLY A 31 2.99 10.28 6.41
C GLY A 31 4.20 9.55 5.86
N LEU A 32 4.52 9.74 4.59
CA LEU A 32 5.75 9.24 4.02
C LEU A 32 6.93 10.09 4.49
N PRO A 33 8.06 9.47 4.91
CA PRO A 33 9.15 10.21 5.55
C PRO A 33 9.83 11.27 4.67
N PHE A 34 9.78 11.11 3.37
CA PHE A 34 10.55 11.94 2.42
C PHE A 34 9.68 12.69 1.41
N GLU A 35 8.38 12.59 1.53
CA GLU A 35 7.43 13.20 0.62
C GLU A 35 6.29 13.85 1.43
N PRO A 36 5.75 14.99 1.00
CA PRO A 36 4.59 15.60 1.64
C PRO A 36 3.29 14.87 1.24
N ILE A 37 3.26 13.56 1.45
CA ILE A 37 2.17 12.65 1.09
C ILE A 37 1.81 11.81 2.30
N THR A 38 0.53 11.59 2.51
CA THR A 38 -0.02 10.61 3.45
C THR A 38 -0.61 9.43 2.71
N VAL A 39 -0.36 8.24 3.21
CA VAL A 39 -1.00 7.00 2.76
C VAL A 39 -2.14 6.69 3.73
N HIS A 40 -3.33 6.53 3.20
CA HIS A 40 -4.53 6.18 3.93
C HIS A 40 -4.89 4.73 3.65
N LEU A 41 -5.07 3.97 4.71
CA LEU A 41 -5.56 2.60 4.69
C LEU A 41 -6.93 2.56 5.36
N GLU A 42 -7.97 2.24 4.62
CA GLU A 42 -9.34 2.17 5.12
C GLU A 42 -9.90 0.76 4.90
N ILE A 43 -10.57 0.23 5.92
CA ILE A 43 -11.33 -1.01 5.77
C ILE A 43 -12.78 -0.64 5.48
N VAL A 44 -13.27 -1.04 4.32
CA VAL A 44 -14.61 -0.71 3.84
C VAL A 44 -15.43 -1.97 3.71
N ASP A 45 -16.57 -2.02 4.39
CA ASP A 45 -17.56 -3.05 4.21
C ASP A 45 -18.49 -2.69 3.04
N ARG A 46 -18.50 -3.54 2.03
CA ARG A 46 -19.34 -3.41 0.84
C ARG A 46 -20.64 -4.22 0.93
N SER A 47 -20.85 -4.96 2.03
CA SER A 47 -22.07 -5.72 2.24
C SER A 47 -23.28 -4.77 2.30
N GLY A 48 -24.04 -4.70 1.22
CA GLY A 48 -25.24 -3.86 1.11
C GLY A 48 -25.13 -2.61 0.22
N LYS A 49 -23.98 -2.35 -0.40
CA LYS A 49 -23.85 -1.28 -1.39
C LYS A 49 -23.28 -1.81 -2.69
N VAL A 50 -24.09 -1.80 -3.73
CA VAL A 50 -23.61 -1.90 -5.12
C VAL A 50 -22.86 -0.58 -5.38
N GLN A 51 -21.56 -0.55 -5.14
CA GLN A 51 -20.73 0.56 -5.59
C GLN A 51 -20.20 0.22 -6.97
N ALA A 52 -20.51 1.10 -7.92
CA ALA A 52 -19.79 1.14 -9.19
C ALA A 52 -18.27 1.32 -8.90
N PRO A 53 -17.40 0.72 -9.71
CA PRO A 53 -15.97 0.97 -9.58
C PRO A 53 -15.75 2.47 -9.66
N LEU A 54 -15.05 3.01 -8.64
CA LEU A 54 -14.67 4.42 -8.61
C LEU A 54 -13.64 4.64 -9.72
N VAL A 55 -14.11 4.98 -10.88
CA VAL A 55 -13.30 5.56 -11.96
C VAL A 55 -13.16 7.05 -11.66
N GLY A 56 -12.36 7.36 -10.67
CA GLY A 56 -11.97 8.75 -10.35
C GLY A 56 -10.55 8.98 -10.85
N HIS A 57 -10.42 9.83 -11.81
CA HIS A 57 -9.16 10.08 -12.54
C HIS A 57 -8.08 10.85 -11.75
N ASP A 58 -8.28 11.16 -10.46
CA ASP A 58 -7.38 12.10 -9.76
C ASP A 58 -6.80 11.61 -8.42
N THR A 59 -7.15 10.42 -7.96
CA THR A 59 -6.57 9.85 -6.75
C THR A 59 -6.09 8.44 -7.07
N LEU A 60 -4.84 8.16 -6.77
CA LEU A 60 -4.27 6.80 -6.87
C LEU A 60 -4.90 5.93 -5.77
N GLU A 61 -6.14 5.55 -5.99
CA GLU A 61 -6.88 4.66 -5.10
C GLU A 61 -6.78 3.21 -5.60
N ALA A 62 -6.55 2.31 -4.66
CA ALA A 62 -6.55 0.88 -4.91
C ALA A 62 -7.43 0.18 -3.89
N GLU A 63 -8.11 -0.87 -4.31
CA GLU A 63 -8.91 -1.70 -3.42
C GLU A 63 -8.47 -3.16 -3.51
N LEU A 64 -8.21 -3.74 -2.35
CA LEU A 64 -7.77 -5.11 -2.20
C LEU A 64 -8.79 -5.91 -1.38
N ASP A 65 -8.92 -7.20 -1.65
CA ASP A 65 -9.75 -8.11 -0.88
C ASP A 65 -9.15 -8.32 0.53
N TRP A 66 -9.76 -7.69 1.53
CA TRP A 66 -9.26 -7.73 2.89
C TRP A 66 -9.30 -9.13 3.50
N ASN A 67 -10.33 -9.90 3.18
CA ASN A 67 -10.47 -11.26 3.72
C ASN A 67 -9.36 -12.17 3.20
N ARG A 68 -8.95 -12.03 1.94
CA ARG A 68 -7.81 -12.78 1.38
C ARG A 68 -6.50 -12.36 2.01
N ILE A 69 -6.27 -11.07 2.22
CA ILE A 69 -5.07 -10.59 2.90
C ILE A 69 -4.97 -11.18 4.30
N GLN A 70 -6.06 -11.15 5.07
CA GLN A 70 -6.07 -11.72 6.42
C GLN A 70 -5.81 -13.23 6.42
N SER A 71 -6.37 -13.95 5.47
CA SER A 71 -6.14 -15.40 5.33
C SER A 71 -4.68 -15.71 5.02
N ASP A 72 -4.07 -14.95 4.12
CA ASP A 72 -2.65 -15.09 3.78
C ASP A 72 -1.75 -14.80 4.99
N MET A 73 -2.05 -13.76 5.74
CA MET A 73 -1.30 -13.38 6.96
C MET A 73 -1.40 -14.45 8.05
N SER A 74 -2.59 -15.02 8.27
CA SER A 74 -2.82 -16.06 9.28
C SER A 74 -2.12 -17.36 8.94
N SER A 75 -1.96 -17.68 7.65
CA SER A 75 -1.32 -18.92 7.20
C SER A 75 0.21 -18.89 7.30
N THR A 76 0.82 -17.73 7.43
CA THR A 76 2.28 -17.57 7.44
C THR A 76 2.91 -17.86 8.80
N GLY A 77 2.10 -18.00 9.88
CA GLY A 77 2.57 -18.43 11.21
C GLY A 77 3.51 -17.46 11.93
N ASP A 78 3.77 -16.30 11.39
CA ASP A 78 4.53 -15.26 12.05
C ASP A 78 3.69 -14.61 13.16
N SER A 79 4.20 -14.62 14.39
CA SER A 79 3.55 -14.02 15.55
C SER A 79 3.32 -12.51 15.46
N ASN A 80 3.87 -11.88 14.43
CA ASN A 80 3.61 -10.51 13.99
C ASN A 80 2.58 -10.42 12.86
N GLY A 81 1.83 -11.50 12.60
CA GLY A 81 1.02 -11.71 11.40
C GLY A 81 -0.18 -10.80 11.17
N GLU A 82 -0.40 -9.81 12.02
CA GLU A 82 -1.49 -8.84 11.84
C GLU A 82 -1.02 -7.48 11.31
N LEU A 83 0.28 -7.28 11.13
CA LEU A 83 0.83 -6.01 10.71
C LEU A 83 1.17 -5.98 9.23
N LEU A 84 0.63 -4.99 8.55
CA LEU A 84 1.08 -4.58 7.23
C LEU A 84 2.39 -3.79 7.37
N LEU A 85 3.25 -3.86 6.37
CA LEU A 85 4.49 -3.12 6.35
C LEU A 85 4.51 -2.15 5.17
N LEU A 86 4.49 -0.86 5.44
CA LEU A 86 4.73 0.17 4.44
C LEU A 86 6.22 0.50 4.43
N ARG A 87 6.87 0.29 3.30
CA ARG A 87 8.31 0.47 3.14
C ARG A 87 8.67 1.00 1.76
N ASN A 88 9.89 1.45 1.60
CA ASN A 88 10.42 1.69 0.25
C ASN A 88 10.75 0.38 -0.46
N TRP A 89 10.78 0.43 -1.79
CA TRP A 89 11.19 -0.70 -2.60
C TRP A 89 12.67 -1.09 -2.36
N ARG A 90 13.00 -2.34 -2.67
CA ARG A 90 14.38 -2.87 -2.56
C ARG A 90 14.76 -3.65 -3.82
N PRO A 91 16.05 -3.69 -4.17
CA PRO A 91 16.52 -4.58 -5.23
C PRO A 91 16.08 -6.03 -4.97
N GLY A 92 15.51 -6.66 -5.97
CA GLY A 92 14.95 -8.01 -5.86
C GLY A 92 13.44 -8.06 -5.67
N ASP A 93 12.80 -6.98 -5.25
CA ASP A 93 11.35 -6.91 -5.13
C ASP A 93 10.66 -7.23 -6.46
N ALA A 94 9.70 -8.13 -6.37
CA ALA A 94 8.89 -8.58 -7.50
C ALA A 94 7.46 -8.86 -7.02
N TYR A 95 6.49 -8.64 -7.88
CA TYR A 95 5.11 -9.04 -7.67
C TYR A 95 4.37 -9.06 -9.02
N ARG A 96 3.15 -9.58 -9.01
CA ARG A 96 2.28 -9.58 -10.17
C ARG A 96 1.23 -8.49 -10.02
N PRO A 97 1.35 -7.36 -10.74
CA PRO A 97 0.31 -6.32 -10.74
C PRO A 97 -1.03 -6.83 -11.25
N ALA A 98 -2.13 -6.23 -10.79
CA ALA A 98 -3.45 -6.50 -11.35
C ALA A 98 -3.46 -6.20 -12.85
N GLY A 99 -3.98 -7.14 -13.64
CA GLY A 99 -3.98 -7.05 -15.11
C GLY A 99 -2.75 -7.65 -15.79
N ASP A 100 -1.65 -7.88 -15.08
CA ASP A 100 -0.49 -8.57 -15.63
C ASP A 100 -0.66 -10.10 -15.59
N ARG A 101 -0.09 -10.77 -16.60
CA ARG A 101 -0.13 -12.24 -16.70
C ARG A 101 0.95 -12.91 -15.87
N GLN A 102 2.02 -12.21 -15.55
CA GLN A 102 3.23 -12.75 -14.92
C GLN A 102 3.73 -11.85 -13.81
N GLU A 103 4.46 -12.45 -12.88
CA GLU A 103 5.24 -11.72 -11.91
C GLU A 103 6.34 -10.91 -12.62
N ARG A 104 6.55 -9.68 -12.18
CA ARG A 104 7.55 -8.77 -12.71
C ARG A 104 8.39 -8.15 -11.60
N LYS A 105 9.67 -7.99 -11.84
CA LYS A 105 10.55 -7.24 -10.94
C LYS A 105 10.16 -5.77 -10.97
N LEU A 106 10.08 -5.13 -9.81
CA LEU A 106 9.78 -3.70 -9.71
C LEU A 106 10.76 -2.83 -10.51
N LYS A 107 12.03 -3.22 -10.53
CA LYS A 107 13.04 -2.56 -11.38
C LYS A 107 12.63 -2.52 -12.86
N ALA A 108 12.05 -3.59 -13.37
CA ALA A 108 11.58 -3.66 -14.76
C ALA A 108 10.34 -2.79 -14.97
N LEU A 109 9.40 -2.78 -13.99
CA LEU A 109 8.23 -1.92 -14.02
C LEU A 109 8.63 -0.43 -14.02
N PHE A 110 9.56 -0.03 -13.17
CA PHE A 110 10.09 1.33 -13.16
C PHE A 110 10.71 1.74 -14.50
N HIS A 111 11.42 0.82 -15.13
CA HIS A 111 12.04 1.08 -16.41
C HIS A 111 10.99 1.29 -17.52
N THR A 112 9.99 0.41 -17.55
CA THR A 112 8.88 0.50 -18.53
C THR A 112 8.07 1.78 -18.31
N ALA A 113 7.81 2.17 -17.08
CA ALA A 113 7.09 3.38 -16.72
C ALA A 113 7.94 4.65 -16.75
N ARG A 114 9.23 4.53 -17.09
CA ARG A 114 10.20 5.64 -17.13
C ARG A 114 10.30 6.42 -15.83
N ILE A 115 10.17 5.74 -14.69
CA ILE A 115 10.33 6.38 -13.38
C ILE A 115 11.80 6.77 -13.18
N PRO A 116 12.09 8.05 -12.86
CA PRO A 116 13.45 8.51 -12.62
C PRO A 116 14.09 7.84 -11.40
N LEU A 117 15.41 7.70 -11.39
CA LEU A 117 16.15 7.02 -10.31
C LEU A 117 15.94 7.67 -8.94
N TRP A 118 15.84 9.00 -8.90
CA TRP A 118 15.64 9.73 -7.64
C TRP A 118 14.25 9.47 -7.02
N GLU A 119 13.20 9.25 -7.82
CA GLU A 119 11.87 8.89 -7.33
C GLU A 119 11.82 7.46 -6.81
N ARG A 120 12.57 6.53 -7.44
CA ARG A 120 12.57 5.13 -7.03
C ARG A 120 13.06 4.92 -5.61
N ARG A 121 13.98 5.75 -5.13
CA ARG A 121 14.61 5.57 -3.81
C ARG A 121 13.60 5.48 -2.68
N HIS A 122 12.55 6.27 -2.74
CA HIS A 122 11.51 6.35 -1.70
C HIS A 122 10.16 5.77 -2.14
N TRP A 123 10.17 5.00 -3.22
CA TRP A 123 8.96 4.43 -3.80
C TRP A 123 8.22 3.53 -2.81
N PRO A 124 6.96 3.86 -2.44
CA PRO A 124 6.24 3.13 -1.41
C PRO A 124 5.72 1.78 -1.89
N ILE A 125 5.87 0.80 -1.04
CA ILE A 125 5.33 -0.54 -1.19
C ILE A 125 4.59 -0.89 0.10
N LEU A 126 3.41 -1.49 -0.04
CA LEU A 126 2.72 -2.13 1.07
C LEU A 126 2.89 -3.65 0.95
N SER A 127 3.33 -4.29 2.01
CA SER A 127 3.47 -5.74 2.08
C SER A 127 2.69 -6.34 3.25
N ALA A 128 2.25 -7.57 3.09
CA ALA A 128 1.72 -8.43 4.14
C ALA A 128 2.69 -9.60 4.30
N GLY A 129 3.36 -9.66 5.45
CA GLY A 129 4.49 -10.57 5.61
C GLY A 129 5.57 -10.28 4.55
N ARG A 130 5.96 -11.32 3.82
CA ARG A 130 6.98 -11.21 2.75
C ARG A 130 6.42 -10.82 1.39
N ARG A 131 5.10 -10.76 1.28
CA ARG A 131 4.42 -10.55 0.02
C ARG A 131 4.09 -9.10 -0.22
N ILE A 132 4.45 -8.58 -1.39
CA ILE A 132 4.00 -7.26 -1.84
C ILE A 132 2.53 -7.37 -2.23
N ILE A 133 1.68 -6.55 -1.61
CA ILE A 133 0.24 -6.50 -1.88
C ILE A 133 -0.16 -5.28 -2.69
N TRP A 134 0.61 -4.20 -2.60
CA TRP A 134 0.37 -2.98 -3.35
C TRP A 134 1.65 -2.15 -3.51
N THR A 135 1.73 -1.40 -4.59
CA THR A 135 2.71 -0.34 -4.76
C THR A 135 2.12 0.81 -5.58
N ARG A 136 2.61 2.00 -5.31
CA ARG A 136 2.23 3.22 -6.04
C ARG A 136 2.29 2.98 -7.55
N LEU A 137 1.38 3.56 -8.31
CA LEU A 137 1.25 3.53 -9.77
C LEU A 137 0.89 2.15 -10.35
N PHE A 138 1.47 1.07 -9.84
CA PHE A 138 1.27 -0.27 -10.40
C PHE A 138 0.10 -1.02 -9.75
N GLY A 139 -0.39 -0.51 -8.62
CA GLY A 139 -1.62 -0.96 -7.99
C GLY A 139 -1.51 -2.25 -7.18
N PRO A 140 -2.64 -2.93 -6.94
CA PRO A 140 -2.72 -4.12 -6.10
C PRO A 140 -2.10 -5.34 -6.78
N ALA A 141 -1.69 -6.33 -5.96
CA ALA A 141 -1.33 -7.65 -6.47
C ALA A 141 -2.54 -8.30 -7.14
N HIS A 142 -2.31 -9.00 -8.24
CA HIS A 142 -3.35 -9.54 -9.13
C HIS A 142 -4.41 -10.38 -8.42
N ASP A 143 -4.00 -11.26 -7.54
CA ASP A 143 -4.88 -12.17 -6.81
C ASP A 143 -5.48 -11.55 -5.54
N LEU A 144 -5.04 -10.37 -5.15
CA LEU A 144 -5.58 -9.60 -4.02
C LEU A 144 -6.41 -8.39 -4.46
N ALA A 145 -6.41 -8.04 -5.74
CA ALA A 145 -7.27 -6.99 -6.25
C ALA A 145 -8.74 -7.32 -5.93
N ALA A 146 -9.46 -6.36 -5.37
CA ALA A 146 -10.85 -6.55 -4.99
C ALA A 146 -11.72 -6.72 -6.24
N GLY A 147 -12.38 -7.88 -6.33
CA GLY A 147 -13.40 -8.13 -7.33
C GLY A 147 -14.79 -7.69 -6.84
N ALA A 148 -15.80 -7.87 -7.70
CA ALA A 148 -17.19 -7.55 -7.36
C ALA A 148 -17.75 -8.37 -6.16
N ALA A 149 -17.20 -9.56 -5.93
CA ALA A 149 -17.60 -10.46 -4.84
C ALA A 149 -16.91 -10.15 -3.50
N ALA A 150 -15.95 -9.24 -3.46
CA ALA A 150 -15.27 -8.88 -2.22
C ALA A 150 -16.21 -8.04 -1.33
N ASN A 151 -16.60 -8.59 -0.19
CA ASN A 151 -17.48 -7.91 0.76
C ASN A 151 -16.76 -6.88 1.62
N THR A 152 -15.53 -7.18 2.00
CA THR A 152 -14.68 -6.27 2.78
C THR A 152 -13.40 -5.99 2.00
N VAL A 153 -13.10 -4.71 1.83
CA VAL A 153 -11.92 -4.29 1.06
C VAL A 153 -11.01 -3.41 1.90
N LEU A 154 -9.72 -3.54 1.66
CA LEU A 154 -8.72 -2.58 2.07
C LEU A 154 -8.58 -1.55 0.95
N ARG A 155 -8.99 -0.33 1.22
CA ARG A 155 -8.82 0.81 0.32
C ARG A 155 -7.53 1.53 0.67
N ILE A 156 -6.69 1.74 -0.33
CA ILE A 156 -5.43 2.48 -0.22
C ILE A 156 -5.53 3.73 -1.07
N SER A 157 -5.25 4.87 -0.46
CA SER A 157 -5.18 6.14 -1.20
C SER A 157 -3.98 6.97 -0.73
N GLU A 158 -3.41 7.74 -1.66
CA GLU A 158 -2.38 8.72 -1.36
C GLU A 158 -2.97 10.12 -1.44
N ARG A 159 -2.69 10.94 -0.44
CA ARG A 159 -3.17 12.32 -0.38
C ARG A 159 -2.03 13.27 -0.01
N PRO A 160 -2.04 14.51 -0.53
CA PRO A 160 -1.10 15.52 -0.08
C PRO A 160 -1.20 15.71 1.43
N LEU A 161 -0.06 15.88 2.09
CA LEU A 161 -0.02 16.26 3.49
C LEU A 161 -0.50 17.71 3.60
N ASN A 162 -1.73 17.91 4.01
CA ASN A 162 -2.24 19.25 4.31
C ASN A 162 -1.59 19.73 5.62
N LEU A 163 -0.54 20.52 5.49
CA LEU A 163 -0.03 21.30 6.62
C LEU A 163 -1.02 22.41 6.92
N PRO A 164 -1.62 22.45 8.14
CA PRO A 164 -2.47 23.58 8.50
C PRO A 164 -1.60 24.84 8.56
N GLY A 165 -1.85 25.81 7.67
CA GLY A 165 -1.25 27.13 7.75
C GLY A 165 -0.48 27.67 6.55
N GLN A 166 -0.67 27.13 5.36
CA GLN A 166 -0.23 27.83 4.14
C GLN A 166 -1.45 28.39 3.41
N PHE A 167 -1.68 29.63 3.68
CA PHE A 167 -2.49 30.50 2.82
C PHE A 167 -1.57 31.31 1.91
#